data_62f6ba0565368c2b2746a9d923a9cc74
#
_entry.id   62f6ba0565368c2b2746a9d923a9cc74
#
_cell.length_a   1.000
_cell.length_b   1.000
_cell.length_c   1.000
_cell.angle_alpha   90.00
_cell.angle_beta   90.00
_cell.angle_gamma   90.00
#
_symmetry.space_group_name_H-M   'P 1'
#
loop_
_entity.id
_entity.type
_entity.pdbx_description
1 polymer ?
#
loop_
_entity_poly.entity_id
_entity_poly.type
_entity_poly.pdbx_seq_one_letter_code
_entity_poly.pdbx_strand_id
1 'polypeptide(L)'
;MVDADADTIGALIVALPESAGSAIYGLVDVFASTGTLWRAIVGDEPGRRLIRPKIVSLSRDPFRCGNGIPITPDLTIEEKSDAGVIVIGELWLAPDDDLKDRYSELKEWLRQRYRAGNVIYTACSGAVLLAASGLLKGKAATSHWGYADLFRRSFPDVHFVPEPNIVFADDTGRIVTAGGATSWHDLAIHIISRHCGPGEALHIAKLYLLQWHGDGQLPFASLVRRQPHADSVVRQAEDWLRKHYRESNAVAGVVGQCGIPERSLKRRFSAATGSTVIGYVQNLRIEEAKRLLESGDTSSDDIAAAVGYENPAFFRKLFKRCTGLTAGHYRRMFRPISDAGRAHGDNAMGQNRRVSN
;
A
#
# COMPACT_ATOMS: atom_id res chain seq x y z
N MET A 1 28.79 -35.58 7.63
CA MET A 1 27.70 -34.86 6.96
C MET A 1 27.49 -33.57 7.76
N VAL A 2 27.98 -32.46 7.27
CA VAL A 2 27.69 -31.12 7.88
C VAL A 2 26.19 -30.92 7.64
N ASP A 3 25.46 -30.60 8.72
CA ASP A 3 24.03 -30.37 8.72
C ASP A 3 23.74 -29.21 7.74
N ALA A 4 23.33 -29.54 6.51
CA ALA A 4 23.12 -28.57 5.43
C ALA A 4 21.96 -27.58 5.73
N ASP A 5 21.28 -27.76 6.87
CA ASP A 5 20.11 -27.02 7.30
C ASP A 5 20.40 -25.97 8.41
N ALA A 6 21.56 -26.01 9.05
CA ALA A 6 21.86 -25.18 10.24
C ALA A 6 21.86 -23.66 9.99
N ASP A 7 22.03 -23.23 8.74
CA ASP A 7 22.13 -21.80 8.37
C ASP A 7 20.97 -21.32 7.46
N THR A 8 19.91 -22.14 7.28
CA THR A 8 18.75 -21.76 6.45
C THR A 8 17.70 -21.11 7.33
N ILE A 9 17.28 -19.90 6.98
CA ILE A 9 16.29 -19.13 7.73
C ILE A 9 14.89 -19.64 7.43
N GLY A 10 14.18 -20.09 8.47
CA GLY A 10 12.75 -20.42 8.34
C GLY A 10 11.88 -19.16 8.28
N ALA A 11 11.00 -19.08 7.29
CA ALA A 11 10.03 -18.01 7.15
C ALA A 11 8.60 -18.58 7.04
N LEU A 12 7.72 -18.19 7.98
CA LEU A 12 6.31 -18.54 7.98
C LEU A 12 5.50 -17.45 7.30
N ILE A 13 4.78 -17.80 6.25
CA ILE A 13 3.88 -16.90 5.51
C ILE A 13 2.45 -17.22 5.97
N VAL A 14 1.83 -16.29 6.68
CA VAL A 14 0.47 -16.46 7.21
C VAL A 14 -0.54 -16.40 6.08
N ALA A 15 -1.37 -17.43 5.95
CA ALA A 15 -2.45 -17.51 4.96
C ALA A 15 -3.81 -17.63 5.65
N LEU A 16 -4.76 -16.83 5.19
CA LEU A 16 -6.15 -16.76 5.63
C LEU A 16 -7.08 -16.76 4.42
N PRO A 17 -8.39 -17.01 4.58
CA PRO A 17 -9.35 -16.90 3.50
C PRO A 17 -9.35 -15.53 2.80
N GLU A 18 -9.03 -14.45 3.51
CA GLU A 18 -8.91 -13.12 2.95
C GLU A 18 -7.55 -12.83 2.28
N SER A 19 -6.57 -13.71 2.35
CA SER A 19 -5.23 -13.47 1.78
C SER A 19 -5.27 -13.25 0.28
N ALA A 20 -4.42 -12.34 -0.20
CA ALA A 20 -4.14 -12.21 -1.63
C ALA A 20 -3.17 -13.33 -2.06
N GLY A 21 -3.60 -14.22 -2.94
CA GLY A 21 -2.79 -15.34 -3.40
C GLY A 21 -1.49 -14.91 -4.07
N SER A 22 -1.48 -13.80 -4.80
CA SER A 22 -0.28 -13.24 -5.42
C SER A 22 0.79 -12.87 -4.39
N ALA A 23 0.41 -12.33 -3.23
CA ALA A 23 1.37 -12.01 -2.17
C ALA A 23 1.90 -13.29 -1.50
N ILE A 24 1.03 -14.29 -1.24
CA ILE A 24 1.44 -15.55 -0.63
C ILE A 24 2.45 -16.29 -1.52
N TYR A 25 2.06 -16.59 -2.76
CA TYR A 25 2.91 -17.38 -3.65
C TYR A 25 4.11 -16.58 -4.16
N GLY A 26 3.96 -15.27 -4.35
CA GLY A 26 5.08 -14.41 -4.71
C GLY A 26 6.17 -14.39 -3.63
N LEU A 27 5.79 -14.32 -2.35
CA LEU A 27 6.73 -14.44 -1.24
C LEU A 27 7.38 -15.82 -1.19
N VAL A 28 6.62 -16.90 -1.45
CA VAL A 28 7.17 -18.26 -1.54
C VAL A 28 8.22 -18.34 -2.64
N ASP A 29 7.91 -17.88 -3.85
CA ASP A 29 8.82 -17.92 -4.99
C ASP A 29 10.10 -17.13 -4.75
N VAL A 30 9.95 -15.88 -4.31
CA VAL A 30 11.08 -14.96 -4.06
C VAL A 30 12.00 -15.50 -2.96
N PHE A 31 11.44 -16.00 -1.85
CA PHE A 31 12.25 -16.56 -0.76
C PHE A 31 12.90 -17.89 -1.13
N ALA A 32 12.17 -18.76 -1.80
CA ALA A 32 12.70 -20.05 -2.25
C ALA A 32 13.84 -19.93 -3.27
N SER A 33 13.91 -18.82 -3.99
CA SER A 33 14.93 -18.53 -4.99
C SER A 33 16.25 -18.05 -4.40
N THR A 34 16.25 -17.62 -3.10
CA THR A 34 17.44 -17.09 -2.45
C THR A 34 18.59 -18.09 -2.42
N GLY A 35 19.80 -17.61 -2.74
CA GLY A 35 21.03 -18.41 -2.75
C GLY A 35 21.20 -19.36 -3.93
N THR A 36 20.18 -19.57 -4.76
CA THR A 36 20.18 -20.61 -5.81
C THR A 36 19.93 -20.09 -7.22
N LEU A 37 18.78 -19.45 -7.48
CA LEU A 37 18.33 -19.19 -8.85
C LEU A 37 19.18 -18.20 -9.61
N TRP A 38 19.65 -17.11 -8.96
CA TRP A 38 20.59 -16.17 -9.57
C TRP A 38 21.85 -16.87 -10.05
N ARG A 39 22.48 -17.70 -9.20
CA ARG A 39 23.69 -18.46 -9.52
C ARG A 39 23.46 -19.39 -10.71
N ALA A 40 22.34 -20.08 -10.73
CA ALA A 40 22.00 -20.98 -11.86
C ALA A 40 21.87 -20.21 -13.19
N ILE A 41 21.32 -18.99 -13.18
CA ILE A 41 21.14 -18.18 -14.40
C ILE A 41 22.47 -17.61 -14.91
N VAL A 42 23.38 -17.20 -14.01
CA VAL A 42 24.67 -16.64 -14.41
C VAL A 42 25.75 -17.71 -14.65
N GLY A 43 25.43 -18.99 -14.44
CA GLY A 43 26.35 -20.11 -14.67
C GLY A 43 27.38 -20.33 -13.55
N ASP A 44 27.10 -19.83 -12.34
CA ASP A 44 27.93 -20.06 -11.15
C ASP A 44 27.69 -21.44 -10.53
N GLU A 45 28.60 -21.88 -9.65
CA GLU A 45 28.41 -23.08 -8.84
C GLU A 45 27.07 -23.06 -8.07
N PRO A 46 26.38 -24.20 -7.98
CA PRO A 46 25.11 -24.28 -7.26
C PRO A 46 25.24 -23.77 -5.81
N GLY A 47 24.41 -22.80 -5.44
CA GLY A 47 24.31 -22.31 -4.09
C GLY A 47 23.34 -23.15 -3.23
N ARG A 48 23.32 -22.85 -1.92
CA ARG A 48 22.30 -23.37 -1.01
C ARG A 48 21.15 -22.39 -0.87
N ARG A 49 19.97 -22.89 -0.62
CA ARG A 49 18.81 -22.04 -0.28
C ARG A 49 19.07 -21.30 1.05
N LEU A 50 18.84 -19.99 1.09
CA LEU A 50 19.08 -19.16 2.27
C LEU A 50 17.81 -18.97 3.10
N ILE A 51 16.62 -18.91 2.47
CA ILE A 51 15.33 -18.82 3.17
C ILE A 51 14.46 -20.01 2.77
N ARG A 52 13.85 -20.67 3.75
CA ARG A 52 12.88 -21.73 3.57
C ARG A 52 11.48 -21.20 3.91
N PRO A 53 10.67 -20.79 2.92
CA PRO A 53 9.30 -20.38 3.15
C PRO A 53 8.41 -21.60 3.43
N LYS A 54 7.43 -21.41 4.35
CA LYS A 54 6.31 -22.33 4.59
C LYS A 54 5.04 -21.52 4.79
N ILE A 55 3.95 -21.98 4.25
CA ILE A 55 2.63 -21.39 4.44
C ILE A 55 2.05 -21.94 5.75
N VAL A 56 1.65 -21.03 6.65
CA VAL A 56 1.03 -21.37 7.94
C VAL A 56 -0.39 -20.82 8.02
N SER A 57 -1.32 -21.62 8.55
CA SER A 57 -2.72 -21.22 8.74
C SER A 57 -3.29 -21.82 10.03
N LEU A 58 -4.59 -21.63 10.27
CA LEU A 58 -5.32 -22.21 11.42
C LEU A 58 -5.58 -23.71 11.26
N SER A 59 -5.69 -24.18 10.01
CA SER A 59 -5.87 -25.61 9.67
C SER A 59 -4.93 -25.96 8.50
N ARG A 60 -4.64 -27.25 8.32
CA ARG A 60 -3.97 -27.77 7.12
C ARG A 60 -4.93 -28.03 5.96
N ASP A 61 -6.23 -27.93 6.21
CA ASP A 61 -7.21 -28.18 5.15
C ASP A 61 -7.03 -27.17 4.01
N PRO A 62 -7.03 -27.61 2.77
CA PRO A 62 -6.98 -26.72 1.63
C PRO A 62 -8.19 -25.78 1.62
N PHE A 63 -7.95 -24.52 1.34
CA PHE A 63 -9.00 -23.51 1.22
C PHE A 63 -8.78 -22.60 0.01
N ARG A 64 -9.79 -21.81 -0.34
CA ARG A 64 -9.65 -20.78 -1.35
C ARG A 64 -9.50 -19.43 -0.67
N CYS A 65 -8.41 -18.72 -1.00
CA CYS A 65 -8.18 -17.36 -0.51
C CYS A 65 -8.91 -16.34 -1.39
N GLY A 66 -8.72 -15.08 -1.14
CA GLY A 66 -9.34 -13.94 -1.85
C GLY A 66 -9.65 -14.17 -3.31
N ASN A 67 -9.68 -13.92 -4.29
CA ASN A 67 -9.92 -14.24 -5.71
C ASN A 67 -10.11 -15.74 -6.05
N GLY A 68 -10.41 -16.60 -5.09
CA GLY A 68 -10.68 -18.02 -5.32
C GLY A 68 -9.44 -18.87 -5.60
N ILE A 69 -8.24 -18.37 -5.36
CA ILE A 69 -6.99 -19.12 -5.56
C ILE A 69 -6.87 -20.18 -4.45
N PRO A 70 -6.64 -21.48 -4.81
CA PRO A 70 -6.46 -22.53 -3.81
C PRO A 70 -5.15 -22.34 -3.04
N ILE A 71 -5.19 -22.55 -1.74
CA ILE A 71 -4.02 -22.61 -0.85
C ILE A 71 -4.08 -23.89 -0.06
N THR A 72 -2.94 -24.58 0.04
CA THR A 72 -2.72 -25.70 0.95
C THR A 72 -1.63 -25.30 1.94
N PRO A 73 -1.96 -25.11 3.23
CA PRO A 73 -0.96 -24.78 4.23
C PRO A 73 0.03 -25.94 4.49
N ASP A 74 1.29 -25.59 4.71
CA ASP A 74 2.34 -26.55 5.10
C ASP A 74 2.26 -26.89 6.60
N LEU A 75 1.81 -25.93 7.42
CA LEU A 75 1.76 -26.03 8.88
C LEU A 75 0.50 -25.35 9.42
N THR A 76 0.12 -25.77 10.63
CA THR A 76 -0.80 -25.01 11.46
C THR A 76 -0.05 -24.13 12.47
N ILE A 77 -0.75 -23.15 13.06
CA ILE A 77 -0.20 -22.31 14.14
C ILE A 77 0.09 -23.12 15.43
N GLU A 78 -0.50 -24.30 15.60
CA GLU A 78 -0.30 -25.18 16.76
C GLU A 78 0.97 -26.02 16.64
N GLU A 79 1.46 -26.22 15.41
CA GLU A 79 2.64 -27.04 15.16
C GLU A 79 3.93 -26.29 15.52
N LYS A 80 4.88 -27.03 16.08
CA LYS A 80 6.20 -26.47 16.41
C LYS A 80 6.95 -26.06 15.14
N SER A 81 7.55 -24.89 15.18
CA SER A 81 8.43 -24.41 14.12
C SER A 81 9.55 -23.55 14.74
N ASP A 82 10.76 -23.75 14.26
CA ASP A 82 11.97 -23.00 14.58
C ASP A 82 12.14 -21.74 13.73
N ALA A 83 11.19 -21.46 12.84
CA ALA A 83 11.24 -20.29 11.97
C ALA A 83 11.36 -19.00 12.78
N GLY A 84 12.36 -18.18 12.42
CA GLY A 84 12.64 -16.88 13.04
C GLY A 84 11.82 -15.73 12.47
N VAL A 85 11.29 -15.89 11.26
CA VAL A 85 10.61 -14.86 10.47
C VAL A 85 9.13 -15.23 10.28
N ILE A 86 8.24 -14.27 10.48
CA ILE A 86 6.80 -14.38 10.19
C ILE A 86 6.42 -13.25 9.26
N VAL A 87 5.72 -13.56 8.17
CA VAL A 87 5.25 -12.59 7.19
C VAL A 87 3.73 -12.67 7.05
N ILE A 88 3.06 -11.54 7.19
CA ILE A 88 1.62 -11.39 6.95
C ILE A 88 1.46 -10.52 5.71
N GLY A 89 1.03 -11.10 4.61
CA GLY A 89 0.81 -10.39 3.36
C GLY A 89 -0.49 -9.59 3.36
N GLU A 90 -0.90 -9.19 2.17
CA GLU A 90 -2.17 -8.51 1.93
C GLU A 90 -3.36 -9.40 2.28
N LEU A 91 -4.33 -8.82 2.96
CA LEU A 91 -5.66 -9.39 3.22
C LEU A 91 -6.72 -8.54 2.51
N TRP A 92 -7.65 -9.16 1.82
CA TRP A 92 -8.77 -8.49 1.15
C TRP A 92 -9.85 -8.14 2.16
N LEU A 93 -9.68 -7.03 2.85
CA LEU A 93 -10.57 -6.53 3.89
C LEU A 93 -11.43 -5.39 3.36
N ALA A 94 -12.68 -5.33 3.82
CA ALA A 94 -13.49 -4.13 3.64
C ALA A 94 -12.84 -2.92 4.36
N PRO A 95 -13.07 -1.67 3.90
CA PRO A 95 -12.44 -0.48 4.49
C PRO A 95 -12.75 -0.22 5.96
N ASP A 96 -13.74 -0.91 6.53
CA ASP A 96 -14.19 -0.81 7.92
C ASP A 96 -13.97 -2.09 8.73
N ASP A 97 -13.40 -3.12 8.12
CA ASP A 97 -13.13 -4.42 8.76
C ASP A 97 -11.82 -4.37 9.56
N ASP A 98 -11.92 -4.29 10.88
CA ASP A 98 -10.78 -4.15 11.78
C ASP A 98 -10.29 -5.49 12.40
N LEU A 99 -10.88 -6.61 12.05
CA LEU A 99 -10.54 -7.96 12.50
C LEU A 99 -10.53 -8.17 14.04
N LYS A 100 -11.08 -7.24 14.83
CA LYS A 100 -11.02 -7.34 16.30
C LYS A 100 -11.69 -8.60 16.83
N ASP A 101 -12.81 -8.98 16.24
CA ASP A 101 -13.63 -10.11 16.70
C ASP A 101 -13.30 -11.43 15.99
N ARG A 102 -12.31 -11.42 15.07
CA ARG A 102 -11.87 -12.62 14.33
C ARG A 102 -10.45 -13.02 14.68
N TYR A 103 -10.13 -14.29 14.44
CA TYR A 103 -8.77 -14.84 14.54
C TYR A 103 -8.10 -14.68 15.92
N SER A 104 -8.85 -14.89 16.99
CA SER A 104 -8.35 -14.77 18.38
C SER A 104 -7.12 -15.65 18.64
N GLU A 105 -7.13 -16.90 18.17
CA GLU A 105 -6.04 -17.86 18.30
C GLU A 105 -4.79 -17.40 17.52
N LEU A 106 -4.95 -16.97 16.29
CA LEU A 106 -3.85 -16.44 15.48
C LEU A 106 -3.24 -15.16 16.10
N LYS A 107 -4.08 -14.26 16.62
CA LYS A 107 -3.61 -13.06 17.33
C LYS A 107 -2.80 -13.40 18.57
N GLU A 108 -3.24 -14.40 19.35
CA GLU A 108 -2.47 -14.87 20.51
C GLU A 108 -1.18 -15.55 20.08
N TRP A 109 -1.22 -16.40 19.05
CA TRP A 109 -0.03 -17.01 18.48
C TRP A 109 1.00 -15.96 18.02
N LEU A 110 0.58 -14.89 17.34
CA LEU A 110 1.47 -13.79 16.93
C LEU A 110 2.13 -13.12 18.15
N ARG A 111 1.38 -12.90 19.26
CA ARG A 111 1.94 -12.35 20.50
C ARG A 111 2.98 -13.30 21.12
N GLN A 112 2.68 -14.60 21.16
CA GLN A 112 3.60 -15.62 21.69
C GLN A 112 4.88 -15.71 20.87
N ARG A 113 4.77 -15.74 19.53
CA ARG A 113 5.92 -15.75 18.61
C ARG A 113 6.77 -14.49 18.77
N TYR A 114 6.14 -13.33 18.90
CA TYR A 114 6.87 -12.08 19.16
C TYR A 114 7.60 -12.12 20.51
N ARG A 115 6.98 -12.60 21.58
CA ARG A 115 7.65 -12.78 22.89
C ARG A 115 8.81 -13.79 22.82
N ALA A 116 8.68 -14.82 22.00
CA ALA A 116 9.72 -15.84 21.77
C ALA A 116 10.91 -15.33 20.93
N GLY A 117 10.89 -14.09 20.44
CA GLY A 117 12.02 -13.51 19.72
C GLY A 117 11.84 -13.40 18.21
N ASN A 118 10.74 -13.91 17.64
CA ASN A 118 10.48 -13.81 16.20
C ASN A 118 10.40 -12.37 15.72
N VAL A 119 10.76 -12.20 14.45
CA VAL A 119 10.56 -10.95 13.70
C VAL A 119 9.29 -11.07 12.88
N ILE A 120 8.42 -10.06 12.97
CA ILE A 120 7.13 -10.04 12.27
C ILE A 120 7.14 -8.93 11.22
N TYR A 121 6.83 -9.31 10.01
CA TYR A 121 6.73 -8.45 8.85
C TYR A 121 5.30 -8.42 8.33
N THR A 122 4.78 -7.26 7.97
CA THR A 122 3.47 -7.15 7.35
C THR A 122 3.50 -6.28 6.11
N ALA A 123 2.67 -6.60 5.13
CA ALA A 123 2.41 -5.74 3.98
C ALA A 123 0.91 -5.43 3.88
N CYS A 124 0.59 -4.21 3.43
CA CYS A 124 -0.77 -3.79 3.16
C CYS A 124 -1.69 -3.98 4.39
N SER A 125 -2.86 -4.55 4.21
CA SER A 125 -3.85 -4.86 5.25
C SER A 125 -3.41 -5.93 6.26
N GLY A 126 -2.30 -6.64 6.04
CA GLY A 126 -1.68 -7.48 7.07
C GLY A 126 -1.37 -6.70 8.36
N ALA A 127 -1.10 -5.40 8.25
CA ALA A 127 -0.91 -4.51 9.40
C ALA A 127 -2.20 -4.34 10.23
N VAL A 128 -3.40 -4.51 9.66
CA VAL A 128 -4.67 -4.48 10.39
C VAL A 128 -4.76 -5.66 11.36
N LEU A 129 -4.41 -6.88 10.90
CA LEU A 129 -4.35 -8.06 11.77
C LEU A 129 -3.34 -7.86 12.92
N LEU A 130 -2.19 -7.28 12.60
CA LEU A 130 -1.17 -7.03 13.61
C LEU A 130 -1.61 -5.94 14.61
N ALA A 131 -2.32 -4.89 14.17
CA ALA A 131 -2.94 -3.90 15.04
C ALA A 131 -4.03 -4.54 15.94
N ALA A 132 -4.89 -5.39 15.37
CA ALA A 132 -5.91 -6.13 16.12
C ALA A 132 -5.32 -7.11 17.14
N SER A 133 -4.10 -7.59 16.95
CA SER A 133 -3.37 -8.38 17.94
C SER A 133 -2.83 -7.55 19.11
N GLY A 134 -2.84 -6.21 19.02
CA GLY A 134 -2.29 -5.29 20.01
C GLY A 134 -0.77 -5.06 19.93
N LEU A 135 -0.05 -5.75 19.03
CA LEU A 135 1.40 -5.64 18.90
C LEU A 135 1.88 -4.29 18.35
N LEU A 136 0.97 -3.51 17.74
CA LEU A 136 1.25 -2.16 17.25
C LEU A 136 0.85 -1.04 18.23
N LYS A 137 0.30 -1.35 19.39
CA LYS A 137 -0.10 -0.34 20.38
C LYS A 137 1.10 0.52 20.81
N GLY A 138 0.97 1.85 20.68
CA GLY A 138 2.01 2.83 21.00
C GLY A 138 3.18 2.85 20.01
N LYS A 139 3.06 2.18 18.86
CA LYS A 139 4.12 2.06 17.86
C LYS A 139 3.76 2.74 16.54
N ALA A 140 4.79 3.09 15.75
CA ALA A 140 4.59 3.55 14.38
C ALA A 140 4.24 2.37 13.46
N ALA A 141 3.37 2.60 12.49
CA ALA A 141 3.03 1.61 11.48
C ALA A 141 2.55 2.26 10.18
N THR A 142 2.78 1.58 9.07
CA THR A 142 2.12 1.86 7.80
C THR A 142 1.27 0.68 7.35
N SER A 143 0.39 0.91 6.41
CA SER A 143 -0.44 -0.05 5.72
C SER A 143 -0.78 0.55 4.35
N HIS A 144 -1.64 -0.07 3.57
CA HIS A 144 -2.18 0.61 2.40
C HIS A 144 -2.82 1.94 2.82
N TRP A 145 -2.52 3.02 2.10
CA TRP A 145 -3.07 4.38 2.37
C TRP A 145 -4.60 4.38 2.52
N GLY A 146 -5.26 3.40 1.88
CA GLY A 146 -6.71 3.20 1.95
C GLY A 146 -7.25 2.90 3.34
N TYR A 147 -6.45 2.39 4.26
CA TYR A 147 -6.86 2.03 5.63
C TYR A 147 -6.57 3.13 6.67
N ALA A 148 -6.10 4.31 6.27
CA ALA A 148 -5.82 5.40 7.20
C ALA A 148 -7.01 5.74 8.13
N ASP A 149 -8.24 5.72 7.59
CA ASP A 149 -9.45 5.99 8.36
C ASP A 149 -9.81 4.85 9.31
N LEU A 150 -9.55 3.60 8.92
CA LEU A 150 -9.72 2.43 9.78
C LEU A 150 -8.77 2.53 10.98
N PHE A 151 -7.47 2.79 10.74
CA PHE A 151 -6.50 2.95 11.83
C PHE A 151 -6.89 4.06 12.80
N ARG A 152 -7.30 5.22 12.28
CA ARG A 152 -7.73 6.35 13.12
C ARG A 152 -8.94 6.02 14.00
N ARG A 153 -9.91 5.25 13.50
CA ARG A 153 -11.13 4.90 14.23
C ARG A 153 -10.94 3.72 15.17
N SER A 154 -10.35 2.65 14.66
CA SER A 154 -10.30 1.35 15.36
C SER A 154 -9.01 1.15 16.17
N PHE A 155 -7.91 1.84 15.79
CA PHE A 155 -6.60 1.69 16.41
C PHE A 155 -5.95 3.04 16.75
N PRO A 156 -6.62 3.91 17.53
CA PRO A 156 -6.14 5.28 17.81
C PRO A 156 -4.80 5.32 18.54
N ASP A 157 -4.41 4.23 19.23
CA ASP A 157 -3.12 4.09 19.91
C ASP A 157 -1.96 3.72 18.94
N VAL A 158 -2.22 3.50 17.65
CA VAL A 158 -1.19 3.24 16.64
C VAL A 158 -0.83 4.55 15.94
N HIS A 159 0.46 4.90 15.91
CA HIS A 159 0.95 6.03 15.13
C HIS A 159 0.98 5.66 13.64
N PHE A 160 -0.17 5.78 12.99
CA PHE A 160 -0.31 5.42 11.58
C PHE A 160 0.32 6.48 10.67
N VAL A 161 1.30 6.05 9.85
CA VAL A 161 2.05 6.88 8.90
C VAL A 161 1.83 6.35 7.49
N PRO A 162 0.93 6.96 6.68
CA PRO A 162 0.59 6.43 5.35
C PRO A 162 1.61 6.77 4.26
N GLU A 163 2.55 7.68 4.51
CA GLU A 163 3.46 8.20 3.48
C GLU A 163 4.56 7.21 3.10
N PRO A 164 5.37 6.67 4.04
CA PRO A 164 6.47 5.79 3.68
C PRO A 164 5.97 4.41 3.27
N ASN A 165 6.75 3.77 2.39
CA ASN A 165 6.44 2.41 1.97
C ASN A 165 6.86 1.35 2.99
N ILE A 166 7.86 1.62 3.84
CA ILE A 166 8.28 0.75 4.95
C ILE A 166 8.40 1.58 6.23
N VAL A 167 7.89 1.04 7.33
CA VAL A 167 7.98 1.61 8.68
C VAL A 167 8.45 0.55 9.67
N PHE A 168 9.49 0.88 10.43
CA PHE A 168 9.92 0.14 11.59
C PHE A 168 9.07 0.57 12.79
N ALA A 169 8.39 -0.39 13.41
CA ALA A 169 7.44 -0.07 14.49
C ALA A 169 8.14 0.46 15.75
N ASP A 170 9.38 0.04 15.97
CA ASP A 170 10.24 0.46 17.08
C ASP A 170 11.73 0.28 16.73
N ASP A 171 12.62 0.76 17.62
CA ASP A 171 14.07 0.70 17.45
C ASP A 171 14.63 -0.72 17.40
N THR A 172 13.88 -1.73 17.84
CA THR A 172 14.31 -3.14 17.77
C THR A 172 14.28 -3.67 16.33
N GLY A 173 13.46 -3.07 15.47
CA GLY A 173 13.20 -3.51 14.10
C GLY A 173 12.59 -4.90 14.03
N ARG A 174 12.00 -5.41 15.11
CA ARG A 174 11.37 -6.74 15.15
C ARG A 174 9.95 -6.75 14.61
N ILE A 175 9.35 -5.59 14.44
CA ILE A 175 8.11 -5.41 13.70
C ILE A 175 8.37 -4.40 12.61
N VAL A 176 8.12 -4.80 11.36
CA VAL A 176 8.24 -3.95 10.18
C VAL A 176 6.94 -4.04 9.39
N THR A 177 6.39 -2.89 9.03
CA THR A 177 5.17 -2.80 8.25
C THR A 177 5.44 -2.15 6.90
N ALA A 178 4.80 -2.66 5.85
CA ALA A 178 4.91 -2.12 4.50
C ALA A 178 3.54 -1.68 3.96
N GLY A 179 3.58 -0.77 3.01
CA GLY A 179 2.43 -0.07 2.46
C GLY A 179 1.53 -0.89 1.53
N GLY A 180 1.08 -0.27 0.44
CA GLY A 180 0.08 -0.80 -0.50
C GLY A 180 0.39 -2.17 -1.08
N ALA A 181 -0.55 -2.71 -1.85
CA ALA A 181 -0.59 -4.12 -2.26
C ALA A 181 0.76 -4.72 -2.71
N THR A 182 1.44 -4.08 -3.66
CA THR A 182 2.74 -4.55 -4.17
C THR A 182 3.93 -4.26 -3.25
N SER A 183 3.72 -3.57 -2.14
CA SER A 183 4.80 -3.29 -1.17
C SER A 183 5.36 -4.55 -0.50
N TRP A 184 4.71 -5.71 -0.69
CA TRP A 184 5.33 -6.97 -0.29
C TRP A 184 6.64 -7.26 -1.05
N HIS A 185 6.84 -6.71 -2.26
CA HIS A 185 8.12 -6.79 -2.98
C HIS A 185 9.23 -6.05 -2.21
N ASP A 186 8.97 -4.80 -1.81
CA ASP A 186 9.94 -4.02 -1.01
C ASP A 186 10.20 -4.70 0.33
N LEU A 187 9.15 -5.24 0.94
CA LEU A 187 9.26 -6.00 2.17
C LEU A 187 10.11 -7.25 1.99
N ALA A 188 9.94 -8.00 0.92
CA ALA A 188 10.75 -9.19 0.60
C ALA A 188 12.22 -8.82 0.38
N ILE A 189 12.51 -7.75 -0.38
CA ILE A 189 13.86 -7.21 -0.56
C ILE A 189 14.47 -6.84 0.80
N HIS A 190 13.70 -6.16 1.67
CA HIS A 190 14.15 -5.79 3.01
C HIS A 190 14.47 -7.02 3.87
N ILE A 191 13.58 -8.02 3.88
CA ILE A 191 13.78 -9.27 4.63
C ILE A 191 15.05 -9.99 4.15
N ILE A 192 15.22 -10.14 2.83
CA ILE A 192 16.41 -10.78 2.25
C ILE A 192 17.67 -9.98 2.59
N SER A 193 17.64 -8.65 2.45
CA SER A 193 18.78 -7.80 2.80
C SER A 193 19.19 -7.94 4.24
N ARG A 194 18.21 -7.98 5.16
CA ARG A 194 18.48 -8.09 6.60
C ARG A 194 19.00 -9.46 7.02
N HIS A 195 18.47 -10.52 6.44
CA HIS A 195 18.72 -11.89 6.89
C HIS A 195 19.76 -12.63 6.05
N CYS A 196 19.91 -12.29 4.77
CA CYS A 196 20.83 -12.95 3.82
C CYS A 196 21.91 -11.99 3.29
N GLY A 197 21.82 -10.72 3.64
CA GLY A 197 22.75 -9.68 3.21
C GLY A 197 22.31 -8.91 1.95
N PRO A 198 22.84 -7.67 1.79
CA PRO A 198 22.40 -6.76 0.71
C PRO A 198 22.77 -7.27 -0.69
N GLY A 199 23.83 -8.07 -0.83
CA GLY A 199 24.24 -8.68 -2.10
C GLY A 199 23.16 -9.63 -2.64
N GLU A 200 22.62 -10.51 -1.79
CA GLU A 200 21.56 -11.42 -2.17
C GLU A 200 20.24 -10.69 -2.49
N ALA A 201 19.90 -9.67 -1.71
CA ALA A 201 18.74 -8.83 -2.00
C ALA A 201 18.84 -8.16 -3.38
N LEU A 202 20.04 -7.72 -3.79
CA LEU A 202 20.28 -7.15 -5.11
C LEU A 202 20.17 -8.21 -6.21
N HIS A 203 20.66 -9.43 -6.00
CA HIS A 203 20.52 -10.54 -6.95
C HIS A 203 19.02 -10.85 -7.18
N ILE A 204 18.25 -10.99 -6.13
CA ILE A 204 16.82 -11.25 -6.22
C ILE A 204 16.07 -10.08 -6.87
N ALA A 205 16.39 -8.83 -6.53
CA ALA A 205 15.79 -7.67 -7.16
C ALA A 205 16.02 -7.64 -8.68
N LYS A 206 17.24 -7.95 -9.14
CA LYS A 206 17.57 -8.05 -10.58
C LYS A 206 16.87 -9.23 -11.24
N LEU A 207 16.81 -10.38 -10.57
CA LEU A 207 16.19 -11.60 -11.09
C LEU A 207 14.70 -11.44 -11.39
N TYR A 208 13.98 -10.82 -10.46
CA TYR A 208 12.54 -10.61 -10.54
C TYR A 208 12.14 -9.24 -11.09
N LEU A 209 13.11 -8.39 -11.52
CA LEU A 209 12.89 -7.02 -11.97
C LEU A 209 12.16 -6.15 -10.93
N LEU A 210 12.42 -6.40 -9.66
CA LEU A 210 11.79 -5.65 -8.58
C LEU A 210 12.42 -4.26 -8.46
N GLN A 211 11.56 -3.25 -8.33
CA GLN A 211 11.97 -1.87 -8.11
C GLN A 211 11.61 -1.44 -6.69
N TRP A 212 12.54 -0.75 -6.02
CA TRP A 212 12.30 -0.18 -4.71
C TRP A 212 11.44 1.07 -4.81
N HIS A 213 10.31 1.12 -4.08
CA HIS A 213 9.41 2.26 -4.08
C HIS A 213 9.87 3.34 -3.08
N GLY A 214 11.00 4.01 -3.40
CA GLY A 214 11.60 5.05 -2.56
C GLY A 214 10.73 6.30 -2.39
N ASP A 215 9.81 6.55 -3.31
CA ASP A 215 8.89 7.70 -3.28
C ASP A 215 7.69 7.49 -2.33
N GLY A 216 7.59 6.31 -1.71
CA GLY A 216 6.49 5.96 -0.81
C GLY A 216 5.15 5.80 -1.51
N GLN A 217 4.05 5.95 -0.74
CA GLN A 217 2.70 5.67 -1.22
C GLN A 217 1.90 6.91 -1.65
N LEU A 218 2.31 8.12 -1.26
CA LEU A 218 1.54 9.35 -1.54
C LEU A 218 1.21 9.56 -3.03
N PRO A 219 2.10 9.25 -3.99
CA PRO A 219 1.77 9.38 -5.41
C PRO A 219 0.56 8.56 -5.83
N PHE A 220 0.38 7.38 -5.22
CA PHE A 220 -0.69 6.43 -5.52
C PHE A 220 -1.99 6.68 -4.73
N ALA A 221 -1.91 7.51 -3.67
CA ALA A 221 -3.06 7.76 -2.81
C ALA A 221 -4.13 8.61 -3.50
N SER A 222 -5.40 8.26 -3.33
CA SER A 222 -6.51 9.16 -3.62
C SER A 222 -6.71 10.11 -2.46
N LEU A 223 -6.60 11.41 -2.73
CA LEU A 223 -6.76 12.48 -1.72
C LEU A 223 -8.23 12.78 -1.41
N VAL A 224 -9.14 12.37 -2.30
CA VAL A 224 -10.58 12.61 -2.16
C VAL A 224 -11.32 11.29 -2.17
N ARG A 225 -11.70 10.84 -0.99
CA ARG A 225 -12.50 9.61 -0.81
C ARG A 225 -13.88 9.98 -0.28
N ARG A 226 -14.93 9.29 -0.78
CA ARG A 226 -16.24 9.40 -0.17
C ARG A 226 -16.24 8.56 1.11
N GLN A 227 -16.37 9.24 2.25
CA GLN A 227 -16.60 8.56 3.51
C GLN A 227 -18.11 8.52 3.77
N PRO A 228 -18.68 7.35 4.12
CA PRO A 228 -20.06 7.30 4.53
C PRO A 228 -20.22 8.07 5.86
N HIS A 229 -21.03 9.10 5.85
CA HIS A 229 -21.44 9.83 7.04
C HIS A 229 -22.91 10.27 6.94
N ALA A 230 -23.57 10.43 8.08
CA ALA A 230 -25.00 10.75 8.14
C ALA A 230 -25.32 12.24 7.98
N ASP A 231 -24.32 13.14 8.01
CA ASP A 231 -24.52 14.58 7.98
C ASP A 231 -24.93 15.07 6.59
N SER A 232 -26.22 15.39 6.42
CA SER A 232 -26.81 15.81 5.15
C SER A 232 -26.26 17.17 4.66
N VAL A 233 -25.95 18.10 5.59
CA VAL A 233 -25.39 19.39 5.23
C VAL A 233 -23.96 19.24 4.73
N VAL A 234 -23.18 18.35 5.33
CA VAL A 234 -21.82 18.06 4.86
C VAL A 234 -21.87 17.38 3.49
N ARG A 235 -22.79 16.44 3.25
CA ARG A 235 -22.97 15.85 1.90
C ARG A 235 -23.30 16.90 0.85
N GLN A 236 -24.21 17.82 1.17
CA GLN A 236 -24.55 18.95 0.28
C GLN A 236 -23.30 19.82 0.00
N ALA A 237 -22.50 20.09 1.03
CA ALA A 237 -21.24 20.84 0.89
C ALA A 237 -20.23 20.10 -0.02
N GLU A 238 -20.04 18.80 0.17
CA GLU A 238 -19.14 18.02 -0.68
C GLU A 238 -19.60 18.00 -2.14
N ASP A 239 -20.89 17.80 -2.42
CA ASP A 239 -21.43 17.76 -3.77
C ASP A 239 -21.30 19.12 -4.46
N TRP A 240 -21.49 20.21 -3.73
CA TRP A 240 -21.27 21.56 -4.25
C TRP A 240 -19.79 21.81 -4.53
N LEU A 241 -18.90 21.51 -3.60
CA LEU A 241 -17.46 21.70 -3.75
C LEU A 241 -16.87 20.90 -4.92
N ARG A 242 -17.37 19.69 -5.18
CA ARG A 242 -16.94 18.87 -6.34
C ARG A 242 -17.24 19.56 -7.68
N LYS A 243 -18.24 20.45 -7.73
CA LYS A 243 -18.61 21.19 -8.95
C LYS A 243 -17.88 22.55 -9.04
N HIS A 244 -17.56 23.14 -7.89
CA HIS A 244 -17.10 24.55 -7.80
C HIS A 244 -15.67 24.70 -7.25
N TYR A 245 -14.89 23.61 -7.08
CA TYR A 245 -13.56 23.67 -6.46
C TYR A 245 -12.57 24.59 -7.21
N ARG A 246 -12.78 24.86 -8.50
CA ARG A 246 -11.91 25.72 -9.33
C ARG A 246 -12.07 27.20 -9.01
N GLU A 247 -13.21 27.58 -8.42
CA GLU A 247 -13.50 28.97 -8.11
C GLU A 247 -12.58 29.47 -6.98
N SER A 248 -12.09 30.71 -7.12
CA SER A 248 -11.22 31.32 -6.11
C SER A 248 -11.89 31.46 -4.74
N ASN A 249 -13.21 31.65 -4.71
CA ASN A 249 -14.04 31.82 -3.53
C ASN A 249 -14.81 30.55 -3.13
N ALA A 250 -14.42 29.36 -3.59
CA ALA A 250 -15.15 28.09 -3.32
C ALA A 250 -15.48 27.86 -1.85
N VAL A 251 -14.60 28.26 -0.90
CA VAL A 251 -14.85 28.11 0.53
C VAL A 251 -15.96 29.06 1.00
N ALA A 252 -15.98 30.30 0.54
CA ALA A 252 -17.05 31.26 0.88
C ALA A 252 -18.37 30.86 0.19
N GLY A 253 -18.31 30.40 -1.07
CA GLY A 253 -19.45 29.94 -1.82
C GLY A 253 -20.19 28.78 -1.15
N VAL A 254 -19.47 27.75 -0.67
CA VAL A 254 -20.10 26.62 0.03
C VAL A 254 -20.75 27.00 1.35
N VAL A 255 -20.21 28.00 2.06
CA VAL A 255 -20.85 28.53 3.30
C VAL A 255 -22.20 29.16 2.95
N GLY A 256 -22.24 29.99 1.90
CA GLY A 256 -23.49 30.57 1.41
C GLY A 256 -24.51 29.49 0.97
N GLN A 257 -24.05 28.49 0.25
CA GLN A 257 -24.89 27.39 -0.24
C GLN A 257 -25.51 26.53 0.89
N CYS A 258 -24.79 26.31 1.97
CA CYS A 258 -25.27 25.49 3.09
C CYS A 258 -26.21 26.23 4.05
N GLY A 259 -26.29 27.55 3.99
CA GLY A 259 -27.20 28.36 4.81
C GLY A 259 -26.99 28.24 6.33
N ILE A 260 -25.81 27.85 6.77
CA ILE A 260 -25.45 27.76 8.20
C ILE A 260 -24.19 28.58 8.48
N PRO A 261 -24.00 29.02 9.74
CA PRO A 261 -22.81 29.82 10.11
C PRO A 261 -21.51 29.07 9.73
N GLU A 262 -20.54 29.78 9.18
CA GLU A 262 -19.26 29.25 8.71
C GLU A 262 -18.55 28.37 9.75
N ARG A 263 -18.52 28.82 11.02
CA ARG A 263 -17.92 28.07 12.14
C ARG A 263 -18.62 26.73 12.33
N SER A 264 -19.93 26.67 12.19
CA SER A 264 -20.72 25.43 12.30
C SER A 264 -20.44 24.48 11.14
N LEU A 265 -20.38 24.99 9.89
CA LEU A 265 -20.01 24.21 8.73
C LEU A 265 -18.61 23.63 8.87
N LYS A 266 -17.61 24.43 9.19
CA LYS A 266 -16.22 23.99 9.37
C LYS A 266 -16.10 22.89 10.42
N ARG A 267 -16.76 23.02 11.57
CA ARG A 267 -16.75 22.00 12.64
C ARG A 267 -17.41 20.70 12.18
N ARG A 268 -18.62 20.77 11.58
CA ARG A 268 -19.34 19.60 11.08
C ARG A 268 -18.59 18.91 9.96
N PHE A 269 -18.04 19.68 9.02
CA PHE A 269 -17.27 19.15 7.88
C PHE A 269 -16.03 18.42 8.37
N SER A 270 -15.27 19.01 9.30
CA SER A 270 -14.08 18.35 9.87
C SER A 270 -14.44 17.09 10.67
N ALA A 271 -15.54 17.10 11.43
CA ALA A 271 -16.00 15.94 12.18
C ALA A 271 -16.45 14.79 11.27
N ALA A 272 -17.12 15.10 10.15
CA ALA A 272 -17.67 14.11 9.24
C ALA A 272 -16.61 13.55 8.26
N THR A 273 -15.72 14.41 7.75
CA THR A 273 -14.77 14.04 6.68
C THR A 273 -13.33 13.85 7.15
N GLY A 274 -13.02 14.26 8.39
CA GLY A 274 -11.64 14.31 8.90
C GLY A 274 -10.77 15.41 8.26
N SER A 275 -11.32 16.27 7.40
CA SER A 275 -10.62 17.31 6.65
C SER A 275 -11.23 18.68 6.87
N THR A 276 -10.43 19.73 6.76
CA THR A 276 -10.98 21.08 6.70
C THR A 276 -11.61 21.35 5.34
N VAL A 277 -12.57 22.28 5.25
CA VAL A 277 -13.18 22.67 3.95
C VAL A 277 -12.13 23.10 2.94
N ILE A 278 -11.14 23.93 3.35
CA ILE A 278 -10.07 24.36 2.45
C ILE A 278 -9.15 23.20 2.06
N GLY A 279 -8.84 22.28 2.97
CA GLY A 279 -8.07 21.09 2.69
C GLY A 279 -8.77 20.20 1.67
N TYR A 280 -10.08 20.03 1.78
CA TYR A 280 -10.88 19.28 0.83
C TYR A 280 -10.88 19.91 -0.57
N VAL A 281 -11.02 21.26 -0.67
CA VAL A 281 -10.88 21.98 -1.96
C VAL A 281 -9.48 21.79 -2.55
N GLN A 282 -8.43 21.89 -1.72
CA GLN A 282 -7.06 21.66 -2.16
C GLN A 282 -6.90 20.23 -2.72
N ASN A 283 -7.43 19.23 -2.01
CA ASN A 283 -7.39 17.85 -2.44
C ASN A 283 -8.11 17.62 -3.79
N LEU A 284 -9.30 18.21 -3.98
CA LEU A 284 -10.01 18.16 -5.25
C LEU A 284 -9.19 18.74 -6.41
N ARG A 285 -8.54 19.88 -6.18
CA ARG A 285 -7.66 20.53 -7.19
C ARG A 285 -6.45 19.68 -7.51
N ILE A 286 -5.83 19.07 -6.50
CA ILE A 286 -4.66 18.20 -6.72
C ILE A 286 -5.05 16.91 -7.42
N GLU A 287 -6.20 16.29 -7.11
CA GLU A 287 -6.69 15.11 -7.83
C GLU A 287 -6.94 15.44 -9.32
N GLU A 288 -7.56 16.58 -9.63
CA GLU A 288 -7.72 16.99 -11.02
C GLU A 288 -6.36 17.29 -11.70
N ALA A 289 -5.41 17.89 -10.99
CA ALA A 289 -4.06 18.11 -11.51
C ALA A 289 -3.35 16.79 -11.82
N LYS A 290 -3.49 15.76 -10.96
CA LYS A 290 -2.98 14.40 -11.21
C LYS A 290 -3.55 13.86 -12.53
N ARG A 291 -4.88 13.90 -12.69
CA ARG A 291 -5.56 13.45 -13.91
C ARG A 291 -5.06 14.18 -15.18
N LEU A 292 -4.85 15.50 -15.11
CA LEU A 292 -4.32 16.28 -16.24
C LEU A 292 -2.87 15.93 -16.57
N LEU A 293 -2.05 15.63 -15.55
CA LEU A 293 -0.67 15.19 -15.72
C LEU A 293 -0.58 13.80 -16.36
N GLU A 294 -1.53 12.91 -16.03
CA GLU A 294 -1.62 11.54 -16.55
C GLU A 294 -2.07 11.51 -18.02
N SER A 295 -2.91 12.46 -18.44
CA SER A 295 -3.62 12.41 -19.73
C SER A 295 -3.04 13.31 -20.82
N GLY A 296 -2.08 14.20 -20.54
CA GLY A 296 -1.64 15.19 -21.51
C GLY A 296 -0.28 15.84 -21.27
N ASP A 297 0.09 16.72 -22.20
CA ASP A 297 1.37 17.45 -22.23
C ASP A 297 1.27 18.88 -21.65
N THR A 298 0.09 19.28 -21.18
CA THR A 298 -0.15 20.61 -20.60
C THR A 298 0.91 20.94 -19.56
N SER A 299 1.47 22.16 -19.61
CA SER A 299 2.51 22.58 -18.67
C SER A 299 1.99 22.57 -17.22
N SER A 300 2.89 22.41 -16.24
CA SER A 300 2.47 22.43 -14.84
C SER A 300 1.88 23.78 -14.41
N ASP A 301 2.25 24.86 -15.07
CA ASP A 301 1.77 26.20 -14.78
C ASP A 301 0.36 26.44 -15.38
N ASP A 302 0.10 25.92 -16.58
CA ASP A 302 -1.24 25.90 -17.16
C ASP A 302 -2.18 24.97 -16.39
N ILE A 303 -1.68 23.84 -15.90
CA ILE A 303 -2.45 22.96 -14.99
C ILE A 303 -2.81 23.70 -13.70
N ALA A 304 -1.86 24.44 -13.12
CA ALA A 304 -2.15 25.22 -11.92
C ALA A 304 -3.32 26.20 -12.14
N ALA A 305 -3.30 26.93 -13.27
CA ALA A 305 -4.39 27.82 -13.64
C ALA A 305 -5.71 27.06 -13.88
N ALA A 306 -5.67 25.94 -14.59
CA ALA A 306 -6.84 25.12 -14.93
C ALA A 306 -7.53 24.53 -13.68
N VAL A 307 -6.80 24.28 -12.59
CA VAL A 307 -7.35 23.78 -11.32
C VAL A 307 -7.66 24.89 -10.29
N GLY A 308 -7.52 26.15 -10.68
CA GLY A 308 -7.92 27.32 -9.89
C GLY A 308 -6.83 27.90 -8.98
N TYR A 309 -5.55 27.79 -9.37
CA TYR A 309 -4.44 28.49 -8.71
C TYR A 309 -3.87 29.59 -9.58
N GLU A 310 -3.93 30.83 -9.12
CA GLU A 310 -3.31 31.99 -9.77
C GLU A 310 -1.79 32.01 -9.58
N ASN A 311 -1.28 31.39 -8.53
CA ASN A 311 0.15 31.33 -8.21
C ASN A 311 0.72 29.92 -8.47
N PRO A 312 1.44 29.69 -9.59
CA PRO A 312 2.04 28.41 -9.92
C PRO A 312 3.09 27.93 -8.90
N ALA A 313 3.79 28.85 -8.23
CA ALA A 313 4.78 28.47 -7.22
C ALA A 313 4.12 27.87 -5.97
N PHE A 314 2.97 28.43 -5.55
CA PHE A 314 2.17 27.86 -4.47
C PHE A 314 1.63 26.49 -4.86
N PHE A 315 1.09 26.34 -6.08
CA PHE A 315 0.61 25.05 -6.60
C PHE A 315 1.72 23.99 -6.57
N ARG A 316 2.92 24.29 -7.08
CA ARG A 316 4.05 23.32 -7.10
C ARG A 316 4.42 22.85 -5.68
N LYS A 317 4.45 23.75 -4.69
CA LYS A 317 4.70 23.40 -3.29
C LYS A 317 3.59 22.51 -2.71
N LEU A 318 2.34 22.88 -2.98
CA LEU A 318 1.18 22.12 -2.51
C LEU A 318 1.13 20.73 -3.16
N PHE A 319 1.32 20.64 -4.49
CA PHE A 319 1.34 19.37 -5.21
C PHE A 319 2.40 18.43 -4.63
N LYS A 320 3.64 18.92 -4.44
CA LYS A 320 4.71 18.12 -3.83
C LYS A 320 4.37 17.69 -2.40
N ARG A 321 3.76 18.56 -1.60
CA ARG A 321 3.32 18.22 -0.23
C ARG A 321 2.27 17.13 -0.21
N CYS A 322 1.30 17.17 -1.14
CA CYS A 322 0.20 16.20 -1.20
C CYS A 322 0.57 14.86 -1.84
N THR A 323 1.51 14.86 -2.79
CA THR A 323 1.85 13.67 -3.58
C THR A 323 3.26 13.13 -3.30
N GLY A 324 4.08 13.83 -2.53
CA GLY A 324 5.50 13.51 -2.36
C GLY A 324 6.39 13.89 -3.55
N LEU A 325 5.83 14.10 -4.74
CA LEU A 325 6.53 14.28 -6.00
C LEU A 325 6.34 15.69 -6.59
N THR A 326 7.30 16.13 -7.41
CA THR A 326 7.04 17.27 -8.30
C THR A 326 6.09 16.85 -9.43
N ALA A 327 5.31 17.79 -9.97
CA ALA A 327 4.38 17.52 -11.08
C ALA A 327 5.06 16.85 -12.29
N GLY A 328 6.29 17.28 -12.62
CA GLY A 328 7.07 16.66 -13.70
C GLY A 328 7.51 15.22 -13.39
N HIS A 329 7.86 14.90 -12.13
CA HIS A 329 8.18 13.54 -11.74
C HIS A 329 6.92 12.65 -11.74
N TYR A 330 5.82 13.15 -11.20
CA TYR A 330 4.51 12.49 -11.23
C TYR A 330 4.10 12.11 -12.66
N ARG A 331 4.20 13.06 -13.62
CA ARG A 331 3.92 12.80 -15.02
C ARG A 331 4.78 11.68 -15.60
N ARG A 332 6.10 11.70 -15.36
CA ARG A 332 7.00 10.65 -15.87
C ARG A 332 6.66 9.27 -15.31
N MET A 333 6.15 9.20 -14.09
CA MET A 333 5.79 7.95 -13.45
C MET A 333 4.50 7.34 -13.99
N PHE A 334 3.46 8.14 -14.21
CA PHE A 334 2.12 7.64 -14.51
C PHE A 334 1.69 7.73 -15.97
N ARG A 335 2.21 8.70 -16.73
CA ARG A 335 1.85 8.86 -18.13
C ARG A 335 2.17 7.65 -19.01
N PRO A 336 3.31 6.95 -18.88
CA PRO A 336 3.58 5.76 -19.69
C PRO A 336 2.50 4.68 -19.57
N ILE A 337 1.84 4.58 -18.42
CA ILE A 337 0.73 3.64 -18.19
C ILE A 337 -0.48 4.05 -19.02
N SER A 338 -0.80 5.36 -19.08
CA SER A 338 -1.92 5.90 -19.86
C SER A 338 -1.67 5.81 -21.38
N ASP A 339 -0.41 5.99 -21.81
CA ASP A 339 -0.03 5.97 -23.23
C ASP A 339 0.09 4.54 -23.78
N ALA A 340 0.38 3.55 -22.95
CA ALA A 340 0.47 2.14 -23.35
C ALA A 340 -0.84 1.62 -24.00
N GLY A 341 -2.00 2.13 -23.54
CA GLY A 341 -3.30 1.81 -24.15
C GLY A 341 -3.56 2.52 -25.50
N ARG A 342 -2.92 3.67 -25.76
CA ARG A 342 -3.12 4.44 -26.99
C ARG A 342 -2.26 3.92 -28.16
N ALA A 343 -1.04 3.48 -27.88
CA ALA A 343 -0.11 2.96 -28.89
C ALA A 343 -0.65 1.74 -29.67
N HIS A 344 -1.58 0.98 -29.10
CA HIS A 344 -2.24 -0.15 -29.77
C HIS A 344 -3.45 0.26 -30.58
N GLY A 345 -4.11 1.37 -30.28
CA GLY A 345 -5.26 1.89 -31.03
C GLY A 345 -4.89 2.47 -32.40
N ASP A 346 -3.78 3.19 -32.47
CA ASP A 346 -3.33 3.82 -33.73
C ASP A 346 -2.76 2.81 -34.74
N ASN A 347 -2.12 1.71 -34.26
CA ASN A 347 -1.66 0.65 -35.14
C ASN A 347 -2.82 -0.20 -35.74
N ALA A 348 -3.93 -0.35 -35.05
CA ALA A 348 -5.09 -1.07 -35.55
C ALA A 348 -5.86 -0.28 -36.62
N MET A 349 -5.89 1.07 -36.52
CA MET A 349 -6.52 1.92 -37.54
C MET A 349 -5.63 2.13 -38.77
N GLY A 350 -4.30 2.05 -38.63
CA GLY A 350 -3.34 2.21 -39.74
C GLY A 350 -3.25 0.99 -40.68
N GLN A 351 -3.53 -0.22 -40.16
CA GLN A 351 -3.48 -1.45 -40.97
C GLN A 351 -4.72 -1.66 -41.88
N ASN A 352 -5.89 -1.15 -41.46
CA ASN A 352 -7.11 -1.26 -42.27
C ASN A 352 -7.17 -0.27 -43.45
N ARG A 353 -6.25 0.68 -43.57
CA ARG A 353 -6.19 1.61 -44.72
C ARG A 353 -5.22 1.16 -45.85
N ARG A 354 -4.48 0.07 -45.67
CA ARG A 354 -3.51 -0.45 -46.69
C ARG A 354 -4.00 -1.68 -47.44
N VAL A 355 -5.21 -2.14 -47.23
CA VAL A 355 -5.79 -3.32 -47.94
C VAL A 355 -6.88 -2.90 -48.97
N SER A 356 -7.04 -1.62 -49.24
CA SER A 356 -7.99 -1.14 -50.25
C SER A 356 -7.25 -0.17 -51.19
N ASN A 357 -6.37 -0.75 -52.02
CA ASN A 357 -5.96 -0.21 -53.34
C ASN A 357 -5.38 -1.35 -54.16
#